data_f3246b04dee4f44eba915858e33e9db3
#
_entry.id   f3246b04dee4f44eba915858e33e9db3
#
_cell.length_a   1.000
_cell.length_b   1.000
_cell.length_c   1.000
_cell.angle_alpha   90.00
_cell.angle_beta   90.00
_cell.angle_gamma   90.00
#
_symmetry.space_group_name_H-M   'P 1'
#
loop_
_entity.id
_entity.type
_entity.pdbx_description
1 polymer ?
#
loop_
_entity_poly.entity_id
_entity_poly.type
_entity_poly.pdbx_seq_one_letter_code
_entity_poly.pdbx_strand_id
1 'polypeptide(L)'
;MLRSVLKFFGFLFAWGAIGGVFALIGVMVMVWMYGRDLPDTSTLAAYQPDTISRLYNGDGALMAEYVRERRVFTPIDEIPDLVKHAFISAEDKNFYTHPGFDLLGIGKAVFDAVMGANLRGASTIPQQVMKNFLLSGERTGERKIKEIILAVRLESTLSKDQILELYLNEIFLGQNAYGVTAAAQAYFNKTLEELTPGEAAYLAALPQAPSKLHPVNQRERAVWRRNYVLREMVENGYLAAAEANAAREQPLSTVQSGEIVVAARRIPPRDYFATEVQRQLTERMGEDQVLGGGLTVRATIDETVQAEVAKALRAGLEARDRSLGTYHGPAGRLSPALLEAGILEDEAAWREALADARVPRDIPGWHVALVTQVGQNAIRIGIEDVPDDEDGHFVPIRKAGWTGARRPQDLFALGDIIHVSADPEDGGWTLRQIPELEGAVMVMDARNGRVLAMQGGFSFQHSEFNRATQATRQPGSSFKPFVYATALDLGFSPATVVADLPVVIDTGTGKPWRPKNASGNFLGFVPMRVGIEKSRNLMTVRIAQDVGMEAIARYAERFGVYEDMPPHLSYALGAGETTLWKMVAAYGMFANGGLRIEPTVVDRVQDRWGRTVYAHDKRDCRGCAE
;
A
#
# COMPACT_ATOMS: atom_id res chain seq x y z
N MET A 1 -36.23 33.10 -67.73
CA MET A 1 -36.26 32.03 -66.74
C MET A 1 -34.85 31.59 -66.28
N LEU A 2 -33.95 31.16 -67.17
CA LEU A 2 -32.60 30.68 -66.85
C LEU A 2 -31.73 31.71 -66.05
N ARG A 3 -31.76 32.99 -66.48
CA ARG A 3 -31.04 34.07 -65.76
C ARG A 3 -31.55 34.38 -64.39
N SER A 4 -32.83 34.18 -64.09
CA SER A 4 -33.40 34.36 -62.73
C SER A 4 -33.07 33.19 -61.81
N VAL A 5 -33.01 31.96 -62.35
CA VAL A 5 -32.58 30.76 -61.65
C VAL A 5 -31.08 30.84 -61.28
N LEU A 6 -30.23 31.28 -62.24
CA LEU A 6 -28.80 31.48 -61.97
C LEU A 6 -28.54 32.59 -60.93
N LYS A 7 -29.32 33.68 -60.94
CA LYS A 7 -29.22 34.72 -59.89
C LYS A 7 -29.66 34.22 -58.51
N PHE A 8 -30.70 33.38 -58.47
CA PHE A 8 -31.16 32.78 -57.22
C PHE A 8 -30.13 31.83 -56.63
N PHE A 9 -29.53 30.94 -57.44
CA PHE A 9 -28.44 30.07 -56.97
C PHE A 9 -27.17 30.86 -56.60
N GLY A 10 -26.82 31.91 -57.34
CA GLY A 10 -25.71 32.80 -57.00
C GLY A 10 -25.94 33.54 -55.70
N PHE A 11 -27.18 33.95 -55.40
CA PHE A 11 -27.54 34.56 -54.11
C PHE A 11 -27.44 33.56 -52.95
N LEU A 12 -27.96 32.33 -53.11
CA LEU A 12 -27.82 31.27 -52.10
C LEU A 12 -26.36 30.91 -51.86
N PHE A 13 -25.55 30.82 -52.90
CA PHE A 13 -24.11 30.56 -52.79
C PHE A 13 -23.37 31.69 -52.05
N ALA A 14 -23.71 32.96 -52.36
CA ALA A 14 -23.11 34.11 -51.68
C ALA A 14 -23.46 34.14 -50.17
N TRP A 15 -24.73 33.91 -49.82
CA TRP A 15 -25.13 33.80 -48.42
C TRP A 15 -24.53 32.59 -47.72
N GLY A 16 -24.40 31.46 -48.40
CA GLY A 16 -23.70 30.28 -47.90
C GLY A 16 -22.21 30.55 -47.66
N ALA A 17 -21.55 31.26 -48.55
CA ALA A 17 -20.15 31.66 -48.43
C ALA A 17 -19.95 32.66 -47.24
N ILE A 18 -20.83 33.67 -47.13
CA ILE A 18 -20.80 34.61 -45.99
C ILE A 18 -21.03 33.89 -44.69
N GLY A 19 -22.01 32.99 -44.59
CA GLY A 19 -22.26 32.15 -43.41
C GLY A 19 -21.06 31.27 -43.05
N GLY A 20 -20.39 30.70 -44.06
CA GLY A 20 -19.16 29.93 -43.88
C GLY A 20 -18.01 30.75 -43.31
N VAL A 21 -17.82 32.01 -43.81
CA VAL A 21 -16.81 32.92 -43.25
C VAL A 21 -17.10 33.27 -41.80
N PHE A 22 -18.35 33.60 -41.45
CA PHE A 22 -18.71 33.86 -40.04
C PHE A 22 -18.54 32.64 -39.15
N ALA A 23 -18.87 31.44 -39.65
CA ALA A 23 -18.62 30.20 -38.92
C ALA A 23 -17.11 29.96 -38.67
N LEU A 24 -16.28 30.20 -39.69
CA LEU A 24 -14.82 30.11 -39.59
C LEU A 24 -14.23 31.09 -38.56
N ILE A 25 -14.70 32.35 -38.60
CA ILE A 25 -14.31 33.38 -37.63
C ILE A 25 -14.76 32.95 -36.22
N GLY A 26 -15.98 32.43 -36.04
CA GLY A 26 -16.48 31.91 -34.78
C GLY A 26 -15.60 30.77 -34.23
N VAL A 27 -15.19 29.83 -35.09
CA VAL A 27 -14.25 28.75 -34.71
C VAL A 27 -12.88 29.30 -34.32
N MET A 28 -12.34 30.27 -35.09
CA MET A 28 -11.05 30.90 -34.75
C MET A 28 -11.08 31.61 -33.39
N VAL A 29 -12.15 32.38 -33.14
CA VAL A 29 -12.35 33.05 -31.83
C VAL A 29 -12.47 32.04 -30.71
N MET A 30 -13.19 30.94 -30.92
CA MET A 30 -13.35 29.86 -29.94
C MET A 30 -12.00 29.20 -29.65
N VAL A 31 -11.22 28.83 -30.67
CA VAL A 31 -9.88 28.26 -30.53
C VAL A 31 -8.93 29.22 -29.82
N TRP A 32 -9.02 30.52 -30.13
CA TRP A 32 -8.23 31.55 -29.49
C TRP A 32 -8.61 31.71 -28.00
N MET A 33 -9.91 31.74 -27.68
CA MET A 33 -10.45 31.96 -26.35
C MET A 33 -10.12 30.79 -25.40
N TYR A 34 -10.35 29.55 -25.86
CA TYR A 34 -10.16 28.34 -25.07
C TYR A 34 -8.77 27.70 -25.23
N GLY A 35 -7.98 28.16 -26.22
CA GLY A 35 -6.65 27.62 -26.49
C GLY A 35 -5.50 28.31 -25.74
N ARG A 36 -5.75 29.49 -25.11
CA ARG A 36 -4.70 30.31 -24.49
C ARG A 36 -4.14 29.71 -23.20
N ASP A 37 -5.00 29.08 -22.40
CA ASP A 37 -4.67 28.57 -21.07
C ASP A 37 -4.54 27.03 -21.05
N LEU A 38 -4.31 26.42 -22.21
CA LEU A 38 -4.18 24.97 -22.29
C LEU A 38 -2.74 24.53 -21.99
N PRO A 39 -2.58 23.39 -21.28
CA PRO A 39 -1.27 22.79 -21.02
C PRO A 39 -0.50 22.51 -22.31
N ASP A 40 0.83 22.50 -22.20
CA ASP A 40 1.70 22.16 -23.33
C ASP A 40 1.69 20.63 -23.56
N THR A 41 1.40 20.23 -24.81
CA THR A 41 1.40 18.82 -25.23
C THR A 41 2.80 18.25 -25.41
N SER A 42 3.85 19.09 -25.46
CA SER A 42 5.25 18.66 -25.58
C SER A 42 5.71 17.86 -24.35
N THR A 43 5.10 18.10 -23.19
CA THR A 43 5.36 17.33 -21.97
C THR A 43 4.99 15.86 -22.12
N LEU A 44 4.04 15.53 -22.98
CA LEU A 44 3.62 14.15 -23.25
C LEU A 44 4.64 13.39 -24.11
N ALA A 45 5.46 14.08 -24.89
CA ALA A 45 6.56 13.45 -25.64
C ALA A 45 7.66 12.91 -24.70
N ALA A 46 7.79 13.49 -23.52
CA ALA A 46 8.70 13.04 -22.47
C ALA A 46 7.99 12.30 -21.34
N TYR A 47 6.70 11.99 -21.49
CA TYR A 47 5.91 11.32 -20.48
C TYR A 47 6.44 9.92 -20.24
N GLN A 48 6.67 9.61 -18.99
CA GLN A 48 7.06 8.29 -18.53
C GLN A 48 5.94 7.75 -17.66
N PRO A 49 5.26 6.69 -18.09
CA PRO A 49 4.20 6.07 -17.31
C PRO A 49 4.68 5.61 -15.95
N ASP A 50 3.80 5.69 -14.96
CA ASP A 50 4.05 5.13 -13.65
C ASP A 50 4.38 3.64 -13.77
N THR A 51 5.45 3.23 -13.11
CA THR A 51 5.91 1.83 -13.11
C THR A 51 5.99 1.34 -11.68
N ILE A 52 5.63 0.08 -11.46
CA ILE A 52 5.60 -0.53 -10.13
C ILE A 52 6.99 -0.53 -9.50
N SER A 53 7.13 0.06 -8.33
CA SER A 53 8.34 -0.09 -7.52
C SER A 53 8.26 -1.36 -6.68
N ARG A 54 9.37 -2.11 -6.62
CA ARG A 54 9.43 -3.41 -5.95
C ARG A 54 10.45 -3.41 -4.83
N LEU A 55 10.02 -3.93 -3.68
CA LEU A 55 10.87 -4.16 -2.52
C LEU A 55 11.27 -5.63 -2.45
N TYR A 56 12.57 -5.88 -2.35
CA TYR A 56 13.17 -7.21 -2.20
C TYR A 56 13.93 -7.28 -0.86
N ASN A 57 13.95 -8.46 -0.24
CA ASN A 57 14.81 -8.74 0.90
C ASN A 57 16.28 -8.89 0.51
N GLY A 58 17.14 -9.18 1.50
CA GLY A 58 18.58 -9.44 1.28
C GLY A 58 18.87 -10.58 0.31
N ASP A 59 18.01 -11.59 0.24
CA ASP A 59 18.15 -12.79 -0.61
C ASP A 59 17.51 -12.64 -2.00
N GLY A 60 16.86 -11.50 -2.28
CA GLY A 60 16.20 -11.21 -3.55
C GLY A 60 14.77 -11.70 -3.66
N ALA A 61 14.13 -12.14 -2.57
CA ALA A 61 12.70 -12.45 -2.55
C ALA A 61 11.86 -11.18 -2.52
N LEU A 62 10.74 -11.18 -3.25
CA LEU A 62 9.82 -10.06 -3.29
C LEU A 62 9.07 -9.93 -1.96
N MET A 63 9.16 -8.77 -1.31
CA MET A 63 8.45 -8.44 -0.07
C MET A 63 7.20 -7.62 -0.29
N ALA A 64 7.28 -6.60 -1.17
CA ALA A 64 6.17 -5.70 -1.43
C ALA A 64 6.25 -5.06 -2.81
N GLU A 65 5.10 -4.63 -3.31
CA GLU A 65 4.98 -3.71 -4.45
C GLU A 65 4.42 -2.39 -3.96
N TYR A 66 5.10 -1.29 -4.30
CA TYR A 66 4.63 0.08 -4.05
C TYR A 66 4.06 0.63 -5.33
N VAL A 67 2.76 0.82 -5.36
CA VAL A 67 2.03 1.24 -6.54
C VAL A 67 0.80 2.05 -6.13
N ARG A 68 0.56 3.16 -6.85
CA ARG A 68 -0.70 3.91 -6.74
C ARG A 68 -1.81 3.20 -7.54
N GLU A 69 -1.43 2.73 -8.73
CA GLU A 69 -2.30 2.05 -9.68
C GLU A 69 -1.54 0.89 -10.34
N ARG A 70 -2.18 -0.27 -10.53
CA ARG A 70 -1.55 -1.40 -11.24
C ARG A 70 -1.37 -1.07 -12.71
N ARG A 71 -0.13 -0.79 -13.11
CA ARG A 71 0.24 -0.38 -14.45
C ARG A 71 1.51 -1.10 -14.89
N VAL A 72 1.48 -1.71 -16.07
CA VAL A 72 2.64 -2.35 -16.70
C VAL A 72 2.80 -1.71 -18.06
N PHE A 73 3.82 -0.87 -18.23
CA PHE A 73 4.10 -0.22 -19.50
C PHE A 73 4.62 -1.25 -20.51
N THR A 74 4.05 -1.21 -21.71
CA THR A 74 4.45 -2.05 -22.85
C THR A 74 4.64 -1.16 -24.07
N PRO A 75 5.83 -1.13 -24.69
CA PRO A 75 6.08 -0.39 -25.92
C PRO A 75 5.11 -0.81 -27.02
N ILE A 76 4.76 0.13 -27.90
CA ILE A 76 3.76 -0.13 -28.97
C ILE A 76 4.17 -1.29 -29.90
N ASP A 77 5.47 -1.46 -30.12
CA ASP A 77 6.01 -2.54 -30.96
C ASP A 77 5.86 -3.93 -30.30
N GLU A 78 5.74 -3.99 -28.99
CA GLU A 78 5.52 -5.20 -28.22
C GLU A 78 4.02 -5.49 -27.97
N ILE A 79 3.11 -4.55 -28.31
CA ILE A 79 1.67 -4.79 -28.23
C ILE A 79 1.21 -5.49 -29.51
N PRO A 80 0.60 -6.70 -29.42
CA PRO A 80 0.13 -7.44 -30.59
C PRO A 80 -0.91 -6.66 -31.39
N ASP A 81 -0.88 -6.80 -32.71
CA ASP A 81 -1.83 -6.14 -33.62
C ASP A 81 -3.29 -6.50 -33.30
N LEU A 82 -3.54 -7.72 -32.84
CA LEU A 82 -4.86 -8.14 -32.39
C LEU A 82 -5.44 -7.19 -31.32
N VAL A 83 -4.63 -6.82 -30.35
CA VAL A 83 -5.03 -5.91 -29.26
C VAL A 83 -5.22 -4.49 -29.80
N LYS A 84 -4.24 -3.95 -30.56
CA LYS A 84 -4.35 -2.62 -31.20
C LYS A 84 -5.62 -2.51 -32.02
N HIS A 85 -5.88 -3.49 -32.88
CA HIS A 85 -7.05 -3.52 -33.76
C HIS A 85 -8.39 -3.64 -33.02
N ALA A 86 -8.42 -4.37 -31.90
CA ALA A 86 -9.62 -4.47 -31.06
C ALA A 86 -10.00 -3.10 -30.48
N PHE A 87 -9.02 -2.37 -29.90
CA PHE A 87 -9.26 -1.05 -29.32
C PHE A 87 -9.59 0.01 -30.38
N ILE A 88 -8.90 0.01 -31.53
CA ILE A 88 -9.22 0.90 -32.64
C ILE A 88 -10.63 0.65 -33.15
N SER A 89 -11.04 -0.62 -33.32
CA SER A 89 -12.38 -0.97 -33.77
C SER A 89 -13.47 -0.59 -32.80
N ALA A 90 -13.17 -0.69 -31.48
CA ALA A 90 -14.13 -0.37 -30.42
C ALA A 90 -14.35 1.12 -30.21
N GLU A 91 -13.30 1.94 -30.34
CA GLU A 91 -13.25 3.32 -29.87
C GLU A 91 -13.07 4.34 -31.00
N ASP A 92 -12.29 4.03 -32.03
CA ASP A 92 -11.90 5.01 -33.05
C ASP A 92 -11.47 4.36 -34.39
N LYS A 93 -12.41 3.84 -35.13
CA LYS A 93 -12.15 3.06 -36.35
C LYS A 93 -11.37 3.82 -37.44
N ASN A 94 -11.43 5.15 -37.46
CA ASN A 94 -10.72 6.01 -38.39
C ASN A 94 -9.43 6.60 -37.80
N PHE A 95 -8.91 6.03 -36.71
CA PHE A 95 -7.80 6.56 -35.94
C PHE A 95 -6.60 6.99 -36.77
N TYR A 96 -6.15 6.17 -37.71
CA TYR A 96 -4.98 6.48 -38.54
C TYR A 96 -5.22 7.54 -39.63
N THR A 97 -6.47 7.94 -39.89
CA THR A 97 -6.82 8.81 -41.03
C THR A 97 -7.28 10.21 -40.65
N HIS A 98 -7.80 10.43 -39.45
CA HIS A 98 -8.27 11.75 -39.02
C HIS A 98 -7.20 12.55 -38.24
N PRO A 99 -7.26 13.90 -38.19
CA PRO A 99 -6.29 14.78 -37.54
C PRO A 99 -6.69 15.10 -36.08
N GLY A 100 -6.93 14.08 -35.23
CA GLY A 100 -7.31 14.25 -33.84
C GLY A 100 -8.81 14.29 -33.55
N PHE A 101 -9.65 14.51 -34.53
CA PHE A 101 -11.11 14.45 -34.43
C PHE A 101 -11.73 13.94 -35.75
N ASP A 102 -12.81 13.16 -35.64
CA ASP A 102 -13.50 12.58 -36.83
C ASP A 102 -14.75 13.41 -37.18
N LEU A 103 -14.61 14.30 -38.18
CA LEU A 103 -15.71 15.12 -38.69
C LEU A 103 -16.85 14.29 -39.28
N LEU A 104 -16.52 13.19 -39.99
CA LEU A 104 -17.52 12.32 -40.60
C LEU A 104 -18.27 11.52 -39.52
N GLY A 105 -17.55 11.04 -38.51
CA GLY A 105 -18.13 10.37 -37.37
C GLY A 105 -19.05 11.27 -36.54
N ILE A 106 -18.66 12.54 -36.32
CA ILE A 106 -19.49 13.54 -35.65
C ILE A 106 -20.75 13.83 -36.48
N GLY A 107 -20.60 14.06 -37.81
CA GLY A 107 -21.73 14.30 -38.72
C GLY A 107 -22.73 13.14 -38.71
N LYS A 108 -22.25 11.90 -38.77
CA LYS A 108 -23.08 10.70 -38.67
C LYS A 108 -23.78 10.57 -37.32
N ALA A 109 -23.08 10.83 -36.21
CA ALA A 109 -23.66 10.76 -34.87
C ALA A 109 -24.79 11.79 -34.66
N VAL A 110 -24.61 13.00 -35.20
CA VAL A 110 -25.66 14.05 -35.21
C VAL A 110 -26.86 13.64 -36.05
N PHE A 111 -26.61 13.09 -37.25
CA PHE A 111 -27.67 12.58 -38.13
C PHE A 111 -28.46 11.44 -37.47
N ASP A 112 -27.78 10.45 -36.89
CA ASP A 112 -28.40 9.33 -36.20
C ASP A 112 -29.23 9.81 -34.99
N ALA A 113 -28.74 10.83 -34.26
CA ALA A 113 -29.48 11.44 -33.13
C ALA A 113 -30.75 12.15 -33.58
N VAL A 114 -30.70 12.88 -34.72
CA VAL A 114 -31.86 13.54 -35.30
C VAL A 114 -32.90 12.52 -35.78
N MET A 115 -32.45 11.34 -36.20
CA MET A 115 -33.29 10.22 -36.63
C MET A 115 -33.79 9.34 -35.45
N GLY A 116 -33.54 9.76 -34.21
CA GLY A 116 -34.05 9.10 -33.00
C GLY A 116 -33.18 7.95 -32.45
N ALA A 117 -31.98 7.75 -32.98
CA ALA A 117 -31.04 6.80 -32.41
C ALA A 117 -30.29 7.41 -31.23
N ASN A 118 -29.90 6.57 -30.24
CA ASN A 118 -29.09 7.04 -29.14
C ASN A 118 -27.73 7.57 -29.63
N LEU A 119 -27.32 8.75 -29.14
CA LEU A 119 -26.02 9.34 -29.42
C LEU A 119 -24.91 8.33 -29.11
N ARG A 120 -24.25 7.80 -30.14
CA ARG A 120 -23.04 7.01 -29.99
C ARG A 120 -21.90 7.93 -29.59
N GLY A 121 -21.00 7.47 -28.71
CA GLY A 121 -19.81 8.24 -28.33
C GLY A 121 -18.94 8.54 -29.58
N ALA A 122 -18.80 9.80 -29.91
CA ALA A 122 -18.00 10.28 -31.06
C ALA A 122 -16.64 10.84 -30.61
N SER A 123 -16.11 10.38 -29.47
CA SER A 123 -14.79 10.80 -28.98
C SER A 123 -13.71 9.92 -29.53
N THR A 124 -12.68 10.52 -30.13
CA THR A 124 -11.52 9.82 -30.69
C THR A 124 -10.51 9.42 -29.61
N ILE A 125 -9.61 8.48 -29.93
CA ILE A 125 -8.51 8.07 -29.04
C ILE A 125 -7.67 9.28 -28.60
N PRO A 126 -7.22 10.21 -29.45
CA PRO A 126 -6.50 11.42 -29.01
C PRO A 126 -7.28 12.28 -28.03
N GLN A 127 -8.60 12.41 -28.20
CA GLN A 127 -9.45 13.15 -27.25
C GLN A 127 -9.52 12.44 -25.88
N GLN A 128 -9.55 11.11 -25.87
CA GLN A 128 -9.54 10.33 -24.63
C GLN A 128 -8.19 10.44 -23.91
N VAL A 129 -7.08 10.42 -24.64
CA VAL A 129 -5.74 10.70 -24.08
C VAL A 129 -5.73 12.08 -23.42
N MET A 130 -6.15 13.13 -24.12
CA MET A 130 -6.16 14.49 -23.58
C MET A 130 -7.06 14.64 -22.36
N LYS A 131 -8.21 13.99 -22.35
CA LYS A 131 -9.12 13.93 -21.21
C LYS A 131 -8.46 13.31 -19.99
N ASN A 132 -7.73 12.21 -20.17
CA ASN A 132 -7.14 11.45 -19.05
C ASN A 132 -5.88 12.13 -18.48
N PHE A 133 -5.07 12.78 -19.30
CA PHE A 133 -3.80 13.36 -18.90
C PHE A 133 -3.87 14.82 -18.44
N LEU A 134 -4.69 15.64 -19.08
CA LEU A 134 -4.56 17.10 -18.94
C LEU A 134 -5.83 17.81 -18.47
N LEU A 135 -6.97 17.13 -18.37
CA LEU A 135 -8.23 17.78 -18.05
C LEU A 135 -8.88 17.21 -16.78
N SER A 136 -9.49 18.09 -15.98
CA SER A 136 -10.24 17.72 -14.79
C SER A 136 -11.53 16.94 -15.11
N GLY A 137 -12.04 16.17 -14.13
CA GLY A 137 -13.16 15.24 -14.30
C GLY A 137 -14.56 15.87 -14.55
N GLU A 138 -14.69 17.19 -14.55
CA GLU A 138 -15.98 17.88 -14.74
C GLU A 138 -16.50 17.74 -16.18
N ARG A 139 -17.79 17.40 -16.31
CA ARG A 139 -18.43 17.22 -17.63
C ARG A 139 -19.07 18.53 -18.10
N THR A 140 -18.31 19.36 -18.78
CA THR A 140 -18.78 20.63 -19.35
C THR A 140 -18.58 20.68 -20.86
N GLY A 141 -19.38 21.50 -21.55
CA GLY A 141 -19.18 21.76 -22.98
C GLY A 141 -17.83 22.42 -23.29
N GLU A 142 -17.37 23.26 -22.38
CA GLU A 142 -16.04 23.89 -22.44
C GLU A 142 -14.93 22.85 -22.48
N ARG A 143 -14.98 21.86 -21.59
CA ARG A 143 -14.01 20.75 -21.59
C ARG A 143 -13.96 20.03 -22.94
N LYS A 144 -15.13 19.79 -23.58
CA LYS A 144 -15.15 19.10 -24.88
C LYS A 144 -14.46 19.90 -25.99
N ILE A 145 -14.56 21.21 -25.95
CA ILE A 145 -13.82 22.09 -26.88
C ILE A 145 -12.31 21.99 -26.59
N LYS A 146 -11.91 22.05 -25.34
CA LYS A 146 -10.50 21.91 -24.93
C LYS A 146 -9.93 20.53 -25.32
N GLU A 147 -10.69 19.45 -25.15
CA GLU A 147 -10.32 18.09 -25.62
C GLU A 147 -10.00 18.06 -27.12
N ILE A 148 -10.84 18.69 -27.95
CA ILE A 148 -10.64 18.73 -29.39
C ILE A 148 -9.39 19.55 -29.77
N ILE A 149 -9.22 20.73 -29.18
CA ILE A 149 -8.05 21.59 -29.44
C ILE A 149 -6.75 20.87 -29.03
N LEU A 150 -6.74 20.25 -27.87
CA LEU A 150 -5.57 19.50 -27.38
C LEU A 150 -5.31 18.24 -28.22
N ALA A 151 -6.35 17.52 -28.67
CA ALA A 151 -6.19 16.37 -29.56
C ALA A 151 -5.53 16.73 -30.88
N VAL A 152 -5.88 17.88 -31.48
CA VAL A 152 -5.24 18.37 -32.71
C VAL A 152 -3.78 18.77 -32.47
N ARG A 153 -3.49 19.42 -31.33
CA ARG A 153 -2.11 19.74 -30.94
C ARG A 153 -1.28 18.48 -30.70
N LEU A 154 -1.86 17.46 -30.05
CA LEU A 154 -1.20 16.19 -29.79
C LEU A 154 -0.76 15.52 -31.08
N GLU A 155 -1.62 15.47 -32.08
CA GLU A 155 -1.34 14.93 -33.42
C GLU A 155 -0.24 15.68 -34.18
N SER A 156 -0.03 16.97 -33.86
CA SER A 156 1.09 17.74 -34.40
C SER A 156 2.42 17.49 -33.69
N THR A 157 2.37 16.89 -32.52
CA THR A 157 3.55 16.68 -31.62
C THR A 157 4.00 15.21 -31.63
N LEU A 158 3.06 14.26 -31.65
CA LEU A 158 3.31 12.82 -31.55
C LEU A 158 2.78 12.09 -32.80
N SER A 159 3.45 10.98 -33.15
CA SER A 159 2.96 10.06 -34.18
C SER A 159 1.70 9.31 -33.68
N LYS A 160 0.94 8.76 -34.63
CA LYS A 160 -0.23 7.92 -34.33
C LYS A 160 0.10 6.77 -33.40
N ASP A 161 1.22 6.09 -33.64
CA ASP A 161 1.65 4.96 -32.79
C ASP A 161 2.03 5.42 -31.39
N GLN A 162 2.66 6.56 -31.22
CA GLN A 162 2.94 7.13 -29.92
C GLN A 162 1.66 7.52 -29.15
N ILE A 163 0.65 8.05 -29.86
CA ILE A 163 -0.66 8.37 -29.25
C ILE A 163 -1.38 7.08 -28.84
N LEU A 164 -1.32 6.03 -29.66
CA LEU A 164 -1.91 4.74 -29.36
C LEU A 164 -1.19 4.06 -28.18
N GLU A 165 0.14 4.17 -28.11
CA GLU A 165 0.95 3.70 -26.99
C GLU A 165 0.51 4.33 -25.68
N LEU A 166 0.41 5.66 -25.64
CA LEU A 166 -0.09 6.38 -24.47
C LEU A 166 -1.49 5.90 -24.09
N TYR A 167 -2.40 5.76 -25.06
CA TYR A 167 -3.76 5.32 -24.81
C TYR A 167 -3.81 3.91 -24.21
N LEU A 168 -3.15 2.94 -24.85
CA LEU A 168 -3.20 1.53 -24.45
C LEU A 168 -2.50 1.26 -23.11
N ASN A 169 -1.55 2.10 -22.71
CA ASN A 169 -0.88 2.00 -21.42
C ASN A 169 -1.61 2.74 -20.28
N GLU A 170 -2.50 3.69 -20.59
CA GLU A 170 -3.10 4.57 -19.60
C GLU A 170 -4.59 4.32 -19.34
N ILE A 171 -5.28 3.68 -20.28
CA ILE A 171 -6.73 3.53 -20.17
C ILE A 171 -7.12 2.64 -18.98
N PHE A 172 -8.06 3.13 -18.16
CA PHE A 172 -8.62 2.37 -17.06
C PHE A 172 -9.59 1.29 -17.55
N LEU A 173 -9.32 0.03 -17.23
CA LEU A 173 -10.07 -1.13 -17.69
C LEU A 173 -10.82 -1.87 -16.57
N GLY A 174 -10.91 -1.28 -15.37
CA GLY A 174 -11.52 -1.94 -14.20
C GLY A 174 -10.52 -2.81 -13.41
N GLN A 175 -10.97 -3.42 -12.31
CA GLN A 175 -10.13 -4.29 -11.45
C GLN A 175 -8.79 -3.63 -11.02
N ASN A 176 -8.81 -2.30 -10.84
CA ASN A 176 -7.62 -1.48 -10.58
C ASN A 176 -6.50 -1.64 -11.63
N ALA A 177 -6.85 -2.07 -12.86
CA ALA A 177 -5.92 -2.25 -13.96
C ALA A 177 -5.95 -1.03 -14.89
N TYR A 178 -4.79 -0.42 -15.07
CA TYR A 178 -4.53 0.64 -16.01
C TYR A 178 -3.61 0.11 -17.11
N GLY A 179 -4.03 0.28 -18.35
CA GLY A 179 -3.38 -0.26 -19.55
C GLY A 179 -3.72 -1.72 -19.83
N VAL A 180 -3.48 -2.08 -21.09
CA VAL A 180 -3.89 -3.39 -21.65
C VAL A 180 -3.15 -4.56 -21.02
N THR A 181 -1.87 -4.40 -20.71
CA THR A 181 -1.05 -5.47 -20.12
C THR A 181 -1.48 -5.79 -18.69
N ALA A 182 -1.72 -4.78 -17.86
CA ALA A 182 -2.24 -4.99 -16.52
C ALA A 182 -3.64 -5.62 -16.54
N ALA A 183 -4.49 -5.23 -17.50
CA ALA A 183 -5.81 -5.79 -17.67
C ALA A 183 -5.77 -7.25 -18.15
N ALA A 184 -4.91 -7.61 -19.11
CA ALA A 184 -4.73 -8.99 -19.55
C ALA A 184 -4.36 -9.92 -18.39
N GLN A 185 -3.48 -9.46 -17.52
CA GLN A 185 -3.11 -10.19 -16.30
C GLN A 185 -4.26 -10.26 -15.30
N ALA A 186 -4.97 -9.15 -15.06
CA ALA A 186 -6.03 -9.05 -14.07
C ALA A 186 -7.28 -9.87 -14.43
N TYR A 187 -7.64 -9.92 -15.71
CA TYR A 187 -8.84 -10.63 -16.17
C TYR A 187 -8.58 -12.06 -16.62
N PHE A 188 -7.42 -12.32 -17.24
CA PHE A 188 -7.15 -13.60 -17.91
C PHE A 188 -5.88 -14.30 -17.41
N ASN A 189 -5.07 -13.65 -16.55
CA ASN A 189 -3.76 -14.17 -16.12
C ASN A 189 -2.86 -14.56 -17.31
N LYS A 190 -2.89 -13.74 -18.38
CA LYS A 190 -2.18 -13.96 -19.65
C LYS A 190 -1.27 -12.78 -19.99
N THR A 191 -0.25 -13.04 -20.81
CA THR A 191 0.47 -12.00 -21.56
C THR A 191 -0.41 -11.50 -22.71
N LEU A 192 0.01 -10.40 -23.37
CA LEU A 192 -0.77 -9.85 -24.50
C LEU A 192 -0.78 -10.79 -25.70
N GLU A 193 0.30 -11.56 -25.92
CA GLU A 193 0.47 -12.52 -27.03
C GLU A 193 -0.44 -13.74 -26.86
N GLU A 194 -0.81 -14.08 -25.63
CA GLU A 194 -1.65 -15.24 -25.32
C GLU A 194 -3.15 -14.94 -25.41
N LEU A 195 -3.53 -13.67 -25.65
CA LEU A 195 -4.93 -13.28 -25.73
C LEU A 195 -5.60 -13.83 -26.99
N THR A 196 -6.77 -14.44 -26.79
CA THR A 196 -7.66 -14.81 -27.89
C THR A 196 -8.41 -13.60 -28.44
N PRO A 197 -8.97 -13.65 -29.67
CA PRO A 197 -9.78 -12.58 -30.22
C PRO A 197 -10.95 -12.17 -29.32
N GLY A 198 -11.58 -13.12 -28.63
CA GLY A 198 -12.68 -12.87 -27.71
C GLY A 198 -12.21 -12.10 -26.46
N GLU A 199 -11.06 -12.44 -25.92
CA GLU A 199 -10.46 -11.78 -24.76
C GLU A 199 -9.98 -10.36 -25.09
N ALA A 200 -9.28 -10.17 -26.22
CA ALA A 200 -8.86 -8.85 -26.69
C ALA A 200 -10.07 -7.93 -26.94
N ALA A 201 -11.14 -8.47 -27.57
CA ALA A 201 -12.38 -7.74 -27.79
C ALA A 201 -13.10 -7.38 -26.47
N TYR A 202 -13.02 -8.23 -25.45
CA TYR A 202 -13.58 -7.91 -24.14
C TYR A 202 -12.79 -6.79 -23.45
N LEU A 203 -11.46 -6.83 -23.44
CA LEU A 203 -10.65 -5.73 -22.92
C LEU A 203 -10.96 -4.41 -23.62
N ALA A 204 -11.08 -4.43 -24.96
CA ALA A 204 -11.43 -3.25 -25.76
C ALA A 204 -12.88 -2.75 -25.54
N ALA A 205 -13.76 -3.58 -24.97
CA ALA A 205 -15.10 -3.18 -24.58
C ALA A 205 -15.16 -2.35 -23.29
N LEU A 206 -14.18 -2.50 -22.39
CA LEU A 206 -14.19 -1.97 -21.03
C LEU A 206 -14.09 -0.44 -20.91
N PRO A 207 -13.34 0.31 -21.74
CA PRO A 207 -13.18 1.76 -21.62
C PRO A 207 -14.49 2.52 -21.50
N GLN A 208 -15.54 2.04 -22.15
CA GLN A 208 -16.86 2.67 -22.14
C GLN A 208 -17.46 2.76 -20.73
N ALA A 209 -17.40 1.68 -19.94
CA ALA A 209 -17.93 1.62 -18.57
C ALA A 209 -17.50 0.33 -17.84
N PRO A 210 -16.29 0.24 -17.30
CA PRO A 210 -15.77 -1.01 -16.72
C PRO A 210 -16.68 -1.61 -15.64
N SER A 211 -17.25 -0.78 -14.77
CA SER A 211 -18.16 -1.22 -13.70
C SER A 211 -19.50 -1.80 -14.21
N LYS A 212 -19.96 -1.35 -15.39
CA LYS A 212 -21.21 -1.82 -16.02
C LYS A 212 -20.99 -3.02 -16.95
N LEU A 213 -19.75 -3.45 -17.13
CA LEU A 213 -19.35 -4.58 -17.98
C LEU A 213 -18.58 -5.63 -17.15
N HIS A 214 -18.87 -5.71 -15.84
CA HIS A 214 -18.24 -6.67 -14.95
C HIS A 214 -18.54 -8.12 -15.41
N PRO A 215 -17.51 -9.00 -15.53
CA PRO A 215 -17.65 -10.30 -16.20
C PRO A 215 -18.53 -11.30 -15.42
N VAL A 216 -18.76 -11.07 -14.12
CA VAL A 216 -19.63 -11.86 -13.27
C VAL A 216 -20.97 -11.17 -13.06
N ASN A 217 -20.96 -9.99 -12.43
CA ASN A 217 -22.19 -9.30 -12.00
C ASN A 217 -23.02 -8.74 -13.16
N GLN A 218 -22.42 -8.54 -14.36
CA GLN A 218 -23.06 -8.00 -15.56
C GLN A 218 -22.68 -8.83 -16.80
N ARG A 219 -22.59 -10.15 -16.66
CA ARG A 219 -22.05 -11.09 -17.66
C ARG A 219 -22.73 -10.94 -19.04
N GLU A 220 -24.04 -10.90 -19.10
CA GLU A 220 -24.79 -10.77 -20.37
C GLU A 220 -24.40 -9.50 -21.13
N ARG A 221 -24.30 -8.39 -20.40
CA ARG A 221 -23.91 -7.09 -20.97
C ARG A 221 -22.47 -7.07 -21.41
N ALA A 222 -21.57 -7.70 -20.66
CA ALA A 222 -20.16 -7.86 -20.99
C ALA A 222 -20.00 -8.69 -22.28
N VAL A 223 -20.68 -9.83 -22.38
CA VAL A 223 -20.69 -10.69 -23.60
C VAL A 223 -21.28 -9.96 -24.79
N TRP A 224 -22.41 -9.26 -24.62
CA TRP A 224 -23.00 -8.46 -25.70
C TRP A 224 -22.03 -7.41 -26.26
N ARG A 225 -21.32 -6.68 -25.36
CA ARG A 225 -20.37 -5.66 -25.78
C ARG A 225 -19.11 -6.26 -26.40
N ARG A 226 -18.58 -7.38 -25.86
CA ARG A 226 -17.51 -8.16 -26.50
C ARG A 226 -17.88 -8.52 -27.95
N ASN A 227 -19.08 -9.07 -28.13
CA ASN A 227 -19.55 -9.49 -29.45
C ASN A 227 -19.77 -8.32 -30.42
N TYR A 228 -20.10 -7.14 -29.89
CA TYR A 228 -20.14 -5.90 -30.67
C TYR A 228 -18.74 -5.55 -31.19
N VAL A 229 -17.71 -5.60 -30.34
CA VAL A 229 -16.32 -5.29 -30.75
C VAL A 229 -15.84 -6.29 -31.80
N LEU A 230 -16.10 -7.58 -31.63
CA LEU A 230 -15.76 -8.60 -32.63
C LEU A 230 -16.40 -8.33 -33.99
N ARG A 231 -17.64 -7.81 -34.03
CA ARG A 231 -18.27 -7.41 -35.27
C ARG A 231 -17.58 -6.21 -35.90
N GLU A 232 -17.29 -5.17 -35.12
CA GLU A 232 -16.57 -3.98 -35.63
C GLU A 232 -15.17 -4.35 -36.17
N MET A 233 -14.47 -5.30 -35.55
CA MET A 233 -13.18 -5.81 -36.03
C MET A 233 -13.32 -6.48 -37.42
N VAL A 234 -14.40 -7.22 -37.67
CA VAL A 234 -14.68 -7.81 -38.98
C VAL A 234 -15.04 -6.73 -40.01
N GLU A 235 -15.90 -5.77 -39.63
CA GLU A 235 -16.29 -4.66 -40.52
C GLU A 235 -15.10 -3.77 -40.90
N ASN A 236 -14.11 -3.65 -40.04
CA ASN A 236 -12.88 -2.89 -40.30
C ASN A 236 -11.78 -3.73 -40.99
N GLY A 237 -12.04 -5.00 -41.28
CA GLY A 237 -11.09 -5.88 -41.98
C GLY A 237 -9.94 -6.40 -41.16
N TYR A 238 -9.99 -6.29 -39.83
CA TYR A 238 -8.93 -6.73 -38.89
C TYR A 238 -9.08 -8.17 -38.41
N LEU A 239 -10.27 -8.77 -38.57
CA LEU A 239 -10.55 -10.14 -38.16
C LEU A 239 -11.39 -10.85 -39.21
N ALA A 240 -11.09 -12.12 -39.47
CA ALA A 240 -11.90 -12.91 -40.36
C ALA A 240 -13.27 -13.25 -39.73
N ALA A 241 -14.33 -13.27 -40.52
CA ALA A 241 -15.68 -13.56 -40.02
C ALA A 241 -15.80 -14.95 -39.33
N ALA A 242 -15.07 -15.93 -39.83
CA ALA A 242 -15.03 -17.26 -39.22
C ALA A 242 -14.42 -17.24 -37.80
N GLU A 243 -13.31 -16.51 -37.62
CA GLU A 243 -12.65 -16.35 -36.33
C GLU A 243 -13.52 -15.59 -35.31
N ALA A 244 -14.19 -14.52 -35.78
CA ALA A 244 -15.12 -13.76 -34.94
C ALA A 244 -16.30 -14.61 -34.48
N ASN A 245 -16.84 -15.47 -35.36
CA ASN A 245 -17.93 -16.37 -34.99
C ASN A 245 -17.48 -17.43 -33.97
N ALA A 246 -16.31 -18.05 -34.19
CA ALA A 246 -15.73 -18.98 -33.22
C ALA A 246 -15.50 -18.30 -31.84
N ALA A 247 -15.00 -17.07 -31.82
CA ALA A 247 -14.78 -16.30 -30.58
C ALA A 247 -16.11 -15.94 -29.85
N ARG A 248 -17.21 -15.73 -30.58
CA ARG A 248 -18.53 -15.46 -29.98
C ARG A 248 -19.13 -16.68 -29.28
N GLU A 249 -18.85 -17.87 -29.80
CA GLU A 249 -19.35 -19.14 -29.22
C GLU A 249 -18.60 -19.50 -27.91
N GLN A 250 -17.39 -18.98 -27.72
CA GLN A 250 -16.62 -19.22 -26.51
C GLN A 250 -17.20 -18.45 -25.32
N PRO A 251 -17.32 -19.10 -24.15
CA PRO A 251 -17.74 -18.42 -22.92
C PRO A 251 -16.72 -17.34 -22.53
N LEU A 252 -17.19 -16.30 -21.85
CA LEU A 252 -16.31 -15.31 -21.26
C LEU A 252 -15.82 -15.83 -19.90
N SER A 253 -14.70 -16.54 -19.90
CA SER A 253 -14.03 -17.05 -18.70
C SER A 253 -13.00 -16.05 -18.21
N THR A 254 -13.01 -15.73 -16.92
CA THR A 254 -12.12 -14.75 -16.31
C THR A 254 -11.66 -15.20 -14.92
N VAL A 255 -10.63 -14.56 -14.38
CA VAL A 255 -10.17 -14.77 -13.01
C VAL A 255 -11.30 -14.47 -12.02
N GLN A 256 -12.10 -13.43 -12.27
CA GLN A 256 -13.22 -13.03 -11.41
C GLN A 256 -14.37 -14.04 -11.38
N SER A 257 -14.53 -14.83 -12.44
CA SER A 257 -15.55 -15.90 -12.47
C SER A 257 -15.10 -17.18 -11.75
N GLY A 258 -13.84 -17.25 -11.29
CA GLY A 258 -13.25 -18.45 -10.69
C GLY A 258 -12.93 -19.56 -11.69
N GLU A 259 -13.24 -19.37 -12.99
CA GLU A 259 -12.96 -20.36 -14.03
C GLU A 259 -11.47 -20.40 -14.41
N ILE A 260 -10.73 -19.33 -14.15
CA ILE A 260 -9.26 -19.25 -14.35
C ILE A 260 -8.59 -19.28 -12.98
N VAL A 261 -7.92 -20.39 -12.69
CA VAL A 261 -7.13 -20.54 -11.47
C VAL A 261 -5.81 -19.80 -11.65
N VAL A 262 -5.62 -18.72 -10.94
CA VAL A 262 -4.33 -18.02 -10.87
C VAL A 262 -3.49 -18.73 -9.83
N ALA A 263 -2.35 -19.31 -10.24
CA ALA A 263 -1.28 -19.60 -9.30
C ALA A 263 -0.76 -18.25 -8.78
N ALA A 264 -1.37 -17.78 -7.71
CA ALA A 264 -1.10 -16.45 -7.19
C ALA A 264 0.41 -16.33 -6.89
N ARG A 265 1.11 -15.48 -7.61
CA ARG A 265 2.28 -14.80 -7.06
C ARG A 265 1.74 -13.97 -5.90
N ARG A 266 1.62 -14.59 -4.73
CA ARG A 266 1.17 -13.90 -3.53
C ARG A 266 2.24 -12.88 -3.20
N ILE A 267 1.95 -11.61 -3.51
CA ILE A 267 2.67 -10.51 -2.88
C ILE A 267 2.43 -10.69 -1.39
N PRO A 268 3.49 -10.81 -0.57
CA PRO A 268 3.30 -10.91 0.87
C PRO A 268 2.40 -9.77 1.37
N PRO A 269 1.55 -10.01 2.36
CA PRO A 269 0.77 -8.93 2.97
C PRO A 269 1.73 -7.87 3.52
N ARG A 270 1.29 -6.61 3.50
CA ARG A 270 2.06 -5.51 4.08
C ARG A 270 2.37 -5.79 5.54
N ASP A 271 3.56 -5.43 5.97
CA ASP A 271 4.05 -5.52 7.33
C ASP A 271 4.70 -4.21 7.81
N TYR A 272 5.13 -4.18 9.06
CA TYR A 272 5.78 -3.01 9.64
C TYR A 272 7.07 -2.63 8.91
N PHE A 273 7.87 -3.61 8.46
CA PHE A 273 9.14 -3.36 7.81
C PHE A 273 8.95 -2.76 6.41
N ALA A 274 8.13 -3.39 5.59
CA ALA A 274 7.84 -2.92 4.23
C ALA A 274 7.19 -1.53 4.24
N THR A 275 6.28 -1.27 5.20
CA THR A 275 5.63 0.03 5.35
C THR A 275 6.62 1.11 5.79
N GLU A 276 7.56 0.78 6.69
CA GLU A 276 8.61 1.72 7.10
C GLU A 276 9.59 2.03 5.96
N VAL A 277 9.95 1.04 5.14
CA VAL A 277 10.73 1.27 3.91
C VAL A 277 10.00 2.26 2.99
N GLN A 278 8.71 2.04 2.74
CA GLN A 278 7.90 2.96 1.92
C GLN A 278 7.91 4.38 2.50
N ARG A 279 7.70 4.53 3.81
CA ARG A 279 7.67 5.82 4.50
C ARG A 279 9.00 6.57 4.36
N GLN A 280 10.12 5.90 4.65
CA GLN A 280 11.45 6.52 4.56
C GLN A 280 11.84 6.88 3.12
N LEU A 281 11.49 6.04 2.14
CA LEU A 281 11.71 6.35 0.73
C LEU A 281 10.87 7.54 0.28
N THR A 282 9.60 7.62 0.71
CA THR A 282 8.71 8.73 0.39
C THR A 282 9.24 10.05 0.96
N GLU A 283 9.77 10.05 2.19
CA GLU A 283 10.42 11.23 2.78
C GLU A 283 11.67 11.68 2.02
N ARG A 284 12.44 10.73 1.47
CA ARG A 284 13.71 11.03 0.78
C ARG A 284 13.56 11.37 -0.69
N MET A 285 12.66 10.71 -1.40
CA MET A 285 12.57 10.74 -2.86
C MET A 285 11.24 11.31 -3.38
N GLY A 286 10.27 11.51 -2.50
CA GLY A 286 8.92 11.91 -2.86
C GLY A 286 8.01 10.73 -3.22
N GLU A 287 6.71 10.91 -3.00
CA GLU A 287 5.69 9.87 -3.19
C GLU A 287 5.59 9.40 -4.65
N ASP A 288 5.68 10.31 -5.61
CA ASP A 288 5.57 10.00 -7.03
C ASP A 288 6.71 9.09 -7.50
N GLN A 289 7.93 9.29 -6.99
CA GLN A 289 9.06 8.41 -7.30
C GLN A 289 8.90 7.02 -6.69
N VAL A 290 8.37 6.93 -5.47
CA VAL A 290 8.18 5.65 -4.78
C VAL A 290 7.03 4.85 -5.39
N LEU A 291 5.92 5.49 -5.73
CA LEU A 291 4.72 4.81 -6.22
C LEU A 291 4.67 4.63 -7.74
N GLY A 292 5.40 5.47 -8.49
CA GLY A 292 5.37 5.49 -9.97
C GLY A 292 6.74 5.42 -10.64
N GLY A 293 7.84 5.56 -9.89
CA GLY A 293 9.20 5.63 -10.44
C GLY A 293 9.78 4.31 -10.94
N GLY A 294 9.16 3.18 -10.66
CA GLY A 294 9.69 1.86 -11.06
C GLY A 294 10.98 1.50 -10.34
N LEU A 295 11.06 1.82 -9.05
CA LEU A 295 12.24 1.58 -8.25
C LEU A 295 12.42 0.09 -7.95
N THR A 296 13.67 -0.38 -7.98
CA THR A 296 14.07 -1.65 -7.40
C THR A 296 14.78 -1.38 -6.08
N VAL A 297 14.12 -1.75 -4.98
CA VAL A 297 14.60 -1.48 -3.62
C VAL A 297 15.08 -2.77 -2.99
N ARG A 298 16.31 -2.78 -2.44
CA ARG A 298 16.82 -3.86 -1.62
C ARG A 298 16.74 -3.44 -0.15
N ALA A 299 15.99 -4.18 0.65
CA ALA A 299 15.90 -4.00 2.09
C ALA A 299 17.10 -4.59 2.82
N THR A 300 17.26 -4.20 4.08
CA THR A 300 18.30 -4.74 4.97
C THR A 300 17.81 -5.91 5.81
N ILE A 301 16.55 -6.29 5.70
CA ILE A 301 15.90 -7.32 6.51
C ILE A 301 16.55 -8.68 6.31
N ASP A 302 16.70 -9.42 7.42
CA ASP A 302 16.95 -10.84 7.48
C ASP A 302 15.66 -11.55 7.90
N GLU A 303 15.07 -12.33 7.01
CA GLU A 303 13.76 -12.96 7.25
C GLU A 303 13.77 -13.94 8.42
N THR A 304 14.89 -14.65 8.65
CA THR A 304 15.01 -15.57 9.76
C THR A 304 14.99 -14.82 11.09
N VAL A 305 15.77 -13.74 11.18
CA VAL A 305 15.80 -12.88 12.37
C VAL A 305 14.45 -12.20 12.59
N GLN A 306 13.82 -11.72 11.50
CA GLN A 306 12.50 -11.09 11.55
C GLN A 306 11.43 -12.04 12.09
N ALA A 307 11.39 -13.28 11.61
CA ALA A 307 10.42 -14.27 12.05
C ALA A 307 10.56 -14.59 13.54
N GLU A 308 11.79 -14.80 14.03
CA GLU A 308 12.06 -15.09 15.45
C GLU A 308 11.77 -13.88 16.34
N VAL A 309 12.08 -12.66 15.90
CA VAL A 309 11.78 -11.42 16.62
C VAL A 309 10.27 -11.21 16.75
N ALA A 310 9.52 -11.39 15.65
CA ALA A 310 8.07 -11.26 15.65
C ALA A 310 7.41 -12.31 16.58
N LYS A 311 7.88 -13.55 16.53
CA LYS A 311 7.43 -14.64 17.40
C LYS A 311 7.71 -14.34 18.87
N ALA A 312 8.92 -13.87 19.20
CA ALA A 312 9.32 -13.57 20.58
C ALA A 312 8.49 -12.41 21.17
N LEU A 313 8.29 -11.33 20.38
CA LEU A 313 7.47 -10.20 20.81
C LEU A 313 6.03 -10.64 21.07
N ARG A 314 5.40 -11.36 20.12
CA ARG A 314 4.03 -11.86 20.27
C ARG A 314 3.88 -12.77 21.47
N ALA A 315 4.81 -13.71 21.68
CA ALA A 315 4.79 -14.59 22.84
C ALA A 315 4.87 -13.82 24.16
N GLY A 316 5.75 -12.81 24.26
CA GLY A 316 5.89 -11.98 25.43
C GLY A 316 4.65 -11.14 25.73
N LEU A 317 4.06 -10.51 24.73
CA LEU A 317 2.84 -9.71 24.86
C LEU A 317 1.65 -10.59 25.26
N GLU A 318 1.47 -11.74 24.59
CA GLU A 318 0.40 -12.69 24.92
C GLU A 318 0.53 -13.26 26.33
N ALA A 319 1.74 -13.66 26.74
CA ALA A 319 1.98 -14.18 28.08
C ALA A 319 1.65 -13.13 29.15
N ARG A 320 2.03 -11.87 28.91
CA ARG A 320 1.71 -10.78 29.83
C ARG A 320 0.21 -10.52 29.90
N ASP A 321 -0.45 -10.42 28.75
CA ASP A 321 -1.89 -10.17 28.64
C ASP A 321 -2.69 -11.27 29.37
N ARG A 322 -2.39 -12.54 29.09
CA ARG A 322 -3.01 -13.67 29.79
C ARG A 322 -2.78 -13.67 31.30
N SER A 323 -1.61 -13.17 31.77
CA SER A 323 -1.32 -13.08 33.21
C SER A 323 -2.23 -12.08 33.93
N LEU A 324 -2.90 -11.19 33.24
CA LEU A 324 -3.89 -10.26 33.76
C LEU A 324 -5.26 -10.93 33.97
N GLY A 325 -5.51 -12.06 33.33
CA GLY A 325 -6.74 -12.84 33.50
C GLY A 325 -7.98 -12.20 32.86
N THR A 326 -7.80 -11.24 31.95
CA THR A 326 -8.91 -10.48 31.33
C THR A 326 -9.15 -10.97 29.90
N TYR A 327 -10.37 -11.40 29.62
CA TYR A 327 -10.83 -11.64 28.24
C TYR A 327 -11.40 -10.34 27.65
N HIS A 328 -10.89 -9.93 26.52
CA HIS A 328 -11.26 -8.66 25.86
C HIS A 328 -12.49 -8.78 24.95
N GLY A 329 -13.06 -9.98 24.87
CA GLY A 329 -14.20 -10.28 24.01
C GLY A 329 -13.81 -10.88 22.64
N PRO A 330 -14.79 -11.18 21.79
CA PRO A 330 -14.55 -11.74 20.47
C PRO A 330 -13.87 -10.68 19.55
N ALA A 331 -13.11 -11.16 18.56
CA ALA A 331 -12.48 -10.32 17.56
C ALA A 331 -13.50 -9.64 16.62
N GLY A 332 -14.68 -10.22 16.51
CA GLY A 332 -15.81 -9.71 15.74
C GLY A 332 -17.10 -10.47 16.06
N ARG A 333 -18.17 -10.14 15.36
CA ARG A 333 -19.46 -10.86 15.49
C ARG A 333 -20.24 -10.77 14.18
N LEU A 334 -20.87 -11.86 13.78
CA LEU A 334 -21.84 -11.85 12.69
C LEU A 334 -23.05 -10.97 13.03
N SER A 335 -23.63 -10.35 12.00
CA SER A 335 -24.82 -9.51 12.22
C SER A 335 -26.01 -10.35 12.70
N PRO A 336 -26.86 -9.82 13.58
CA PRO A 336 -28.07 -10.54 14.04
C PRO A 336 -28.96 -11.02 12.89
N ALA A 337 -29.06 -10.25 11.80
CA ALA A 337 -29.86 -10.60 10.64
C ALA A 337 -29.36 -11.87 9.93
N LEU A 338 -28.04 -12.10 9.87
CA LEU A 338 -27.46 -13.32 9.31
C LEU A 338 -27.74 -14.53 10.21
N LEU A 339 -27.68 -14.35 11.53
CA LEU A 339 -27.99 -15.41 12.49
C LEU A 339 -29.47 -15.80 12.45
N GLU A 340 -30.37 -14.82 12.37
CA GLU A 340 -31.83 -15.04 12.20
C GLU A 340 -32.16 -15.74 10.87
N ALA A 341 -31.36 -15.48 9.82
CA ALA A 341 -31.49 -16.16 8.52
C ALA A 341 -30.95 -17.61 8.52
N GLY A 342 -30.43 -18.11 9.65
CA GLY A 342 -29.96 -19.51 9.78
C GLY A 342 -28.59 -19.76 9.13
N ILE A 343 -27.75 -18.74 8.97
CA ILE A 343 -26.44 -18.85 8.28
C ILE A 343 -25.55 -19.96 8.87
N LEU A 344 -25.70 -20.29 10.15
CA LEU A 344 -24.88 -21.31 10.83
C LEU A 344 -25.16 -22.73 10.34
N GLU A 345 -26.29 -22.97 9.63
CA GLU A 345 -26.67 -24.27 9.08
C GLU A 345 -26.02 -24.55 7.71
N ASP A 346 -25.49 -23.49 7.04
CA ASP A 346 -24.81 -23.58 5.74
C ASP A 346 -23.34 -23.26 5.88
N GLU A 347 -22.49 -24.28 5.77
CA GLU A 347 -21.03 -24.13 5.91
C GLU A 347 -20.43 -23.17 4.87
N ALA A 348 -20.88 -23.21 3.62
CA ALA A 348 -20.38 -22.34 2.58
C ALA A 348 -20.74 -20.88 2.87
N ALA A 349 -21.97 -20.61 3.33
CA ALA A 349 -22.45 -19.28 3.64
C ALA A 349 -21.72 -18.66 4.85
N TRP A 350 -21.53 -19.41 5.95
CA TRP A 350 -20.81 -18.83 7.09
C TRP A 350 -19.31 -18.67 6.82
N ARG A 351 -18.68 -19.53 5.99
CA ARG A 351 -17.29 -19.36 5.57
C ARG A 351 -17.10 -18.08 4.74
N GLU A 352 -18.01 -17.81 3.81
CA GLU A 352 -18.00 -16.58 3.03
C GLU A 352 -18.15 -15.34 3.94
N ALA A 353 -19.12 -15.36 4.85
CA ALA A 353 -19.32 -14.27 5.81
C ALA A 353 -18.13 -14.08 6.77
N LEU A 354 -17.44 -15.17 7.14
CA LEU A 354 -16.25 -15.13 7.97
C LEU A 354 -15.06 -14.53 7.20
N ALA A 355 -14.89 -14.89 5.92
CA ALA A 355 -13.87 -14.35 5.04
C ALA A 355 -14.02 -12.82 4.82
N ASP A 356 -15.27 -12.33 4.76
CA ASP A 356 -15.58 -10.90 4.64
C ASP A 356 -15.40 -10.12 5.95
N ALA A 357 -15.30 -10.80 7.09
CA ALA A 357 -15.15 -10.15 8.39
C ALA A 357 -13.78 -9.46 8.52
N ARG A 358 -13.80 -8.22 9.02
CA ARG A 358 -12.58 -7.42 9.24
C ARG A 358 -11.90 -7.81 10.55
N VAL A 359 -11.26 -8.97 10.55
CA VAL A 359 -10.47 -9.47 11.67
C VAL A 359 -9.04 -9.77 11.22
N PRO A 360 -8.02 -9.58 12.07
CA PRO A 360 -6.64 -9.86 11.72
C PRO A 360 -6.38 -11.33 11.40
N ARG A 361 -5.58 -11.58 10.34
CA ARG A 361 -5.14 -12.90 9.88
C ARG A 361 -3.63 -13.01 9.70
N ASP A 362 -2.89 -11.99 10.14
CA ASP A 362 -1.43 -11.86 9.97
C ASP A 362 -0.62 -12.47 11.15
N ILE A 363 -1.25 -13.30 11.98
CA ILE A 363 -0.61 -13.92 13.13
C ILE A 363 -0.34 -15.39 12.81
N PRO A 364 0.91 -15.81 12.59
CA PRO A 364 1.24 -17.19 12.22
C PRO A 364 0.73 -18.21 13.26
N GLY A 365 0.08 -19.27 12.76
CA GLY A 365 -0.46 -20.34 13.59
C GLY A 365 -1.77 -20.00 14.33
N TRP A 366 -2.33 -18.81 14.09
CA TRP A 366 -3.67 -18.46 14.52
C TRP A 366 -4.64 -18.58 13.36
N HIS A 367 -5.86 -19.03 13.68
CA HIS A 367 -6.96 -19.20 12.75
C HIS A 367 -8.15 -18.37 13.21
N VAL A 368 -8.90 -17.85 12.25
CA VAL A 368 -10.17 -17.17 12.52
C VAL A 368 -11.26 -18.24 12.59
N ALA A 369 -12.06 -18.19 13.64
CA ALA A 369 -13.10 -19.17 13.87
C ALA A 369 -14.42 -18.53 14.29
N LEU A 370 -15.53 -19.13 13.87
CA LEU A 370 -16.88 -18.74 14.20
C LEU A 370 -17.43 -19.64 15.29
N VAL A 371 -18.03 -19.10 16.33
CA VAL A 371 -18.75 -19.87 17.35
C VAL A 371 -20.10 -20.31 16.78
N THR A 372 -20.22 -21.59 16.45
CA THR A 372 -21.42 -22.19 15.85
C THR A 372 -22.35 -22.81 16.90
N GLN A 373 -21.82 -23.19 18.07
CA GLN A 373 -22.61 -23.69 19.20
C GLN A 373 -21.94 -23.39 20.52
N VAL A 374 -22.73 -23.06 21.55
CA VAL A 374 -22.28 -22.86 22.93
C VAL A 374 -22.83 -23.97 23.81
N GLY A 375 -21.97 -24.94 24.18
CA GLY A 375 -22.30 -26.06 25.03
C GLY A 375 -22.08 -25.80 26.51
N GLN A 376 -22.15 -26.85 27.35
CA GLN A 376 -21.93 -26.72 28.79
C GLN A 376 -20.45 -26.60 29.16
N ASN A 377 -19.57 -27.34 28.47
CA ASN A 377 -18.13 -27.45 28.80
C ASN A 377 -17.21 -27.02 27.65
N ALA A 378 -17.75 -26.78 26.47
CA ALA A 378 -17.01 -26.39 25.27
C ALA A 378 -17.88 -25.55 24.35
N ILE A 379 -17.26 -24.80 23.44
CA ILE A 379 -17.91 -24.25 22.26
C ILE A 379 -17.55 -25.11 21.04
N ARG A 380 -18.49 -25.26 20.11
CA ARG A 380 -18.22 -25.73 18.74
C ARG A 380 -17.86 -24.54 17.88
N ILE A 381 -16.86 -24.72 17.04
CA ILE A 381 -16.36 -23.67 16.16
C ILE A 381 -16.27 -24.17 14.73
N GLY A 382 -16.58 -23.32 13.76
CA GLY A 382 -16.22 -23.47 12.36
C GLY A 382 -14.97 -22.63 12.08
N ILE A 383 -13.94 -23.21 11.48
CA ILE A 383 -12.65 -22.55 11.24
C ILE A 383 -12.55 -22.16 9.78
N GLU A 384 -12.11 -20.92 9.49
CA GLU A 384 -12.12 -20.36 8.14
C GLU A 384 -11.33 -21.19 7.12
N ASP A 385 -10.13 -21.61 7.47
CA ASP A 385 -9.14 -22.27 6.61
C ASP A 385 -8.90 -23.75 6.93
N VAL A 386 -9.72 -24.34 7.83
CA VAL A 386 -9.68 -25.76 8.17
C VAL A 386 -11.06 -26.36 7.90
N PRO A 387 -11.16 -27.41 7.07
CA PRO A 387 -12.42 -28.13 6.87
C PRO A 387 -12.96 -28.71 8.18
N ASP A 388 -14.28 -28.71 8.36
CA ASP A 388 -14.91 -29.47 9.45
C ASP A 388 -14.67 -30.97 9.24
N ASP A 389 -14.34 -31.68 10.30
CA ASP A 389 -14.30 -33.16 10.34
C ASP A 389 -15.63 -33.73 10.86
N GLU A 390 -15.77 -35.07 10.83
CA GLU A 390 -17.02 -35.74 11.28
C GLU A 390 -17.37 -35.42 12.73
N ASP A 391 -16.36 -35.20 13.59
CA ASP A 391 -16.56 -34.89 15.01
C ASP A 391 -16.72 -33.38 15.26
N GLY A 392 -16.29 -32.52 14.31
CA GLY A 392 -16.28 -31.07 14.42
C GLY A 392 -15.16 -30.54 15.31
N HIS A 393 -14.94 -29.21 15.28
CA HIS A 393 -13.90 -28.55 16.06
C HIS A 393 -14.45 -27.94 17.34
N PHE A 394 -13.72 -28.14 18.48
CA PHE A 394 -14.16 -27.66 19.78
C PHE A 394 -13.04 -26.93 20.54
N VAL A 395 -13.45 -25.88 21.28
CA VAL A 395 -12.62 -25.24 22.31
C VAL A 395 -13.21 -25.54 23.67
N PRO A 396 -12.60 -26.46 24.44
CA PRO A 396 -13.03 -26.73 25.83
C PRO A 396 -12.77 -25.52 26.72
N ILE A 397 -13.68 -25.22 27.67
CA ILE A 397 -13.55 -24.06 28.57
C ILE A 397 -12.24 -24.11 29.41
N ARG A 398 -11.73 -25.30 29.70
CA ARG A 398 -10.44 -25.46 30.41
C ARG A 398 -9.27 -24.83 29.64
N LYS A 399 -9.34 -24.77 28.29
CA LYS A 399 -8.32 -24.13 27.42
C LYS A 399 -8.48 -22.60 27.35
N ALA A 400 -9.56 -22.05 27.90
CA ALA A 400 -9.75 -20.64 28.19
C ALA A 400 -9.64 -20.33 29.68
N GLY A 401 -9.09 -21.25 30.50
CA GLY A 401 -9.05 -21.14 31.97
C GLY A 401 -8.28 -19.93 32.51
N TRP A 402 -7.37 -19.35 31.74
CA TRP A 402 -6.67 -18.11 32.06
C TRP A 402 -7.63 -16.90 32.19
N THR A 403 -8.84 -16.96 31.62
CA THR A 403 -9.89 -15.93 31.77
C THR A 403 -10.61 -15.95 33.11
N GLY A 404 -10.45 -17.03 33.88
CA GLY A 404 -11.18 -17.28 35.14
C GLY A 404 -12.63 -17.74 34.93
N ALA A 405 -13.14 -17.81 33.69
CA ALA A 405 -14.48 -18.27 33.42
C ALA A 405 -14.64 -19.77 33.66
N ARG A 406 -15.82 -20.17 34.12
CA ARG A 406 -16.14 -21.56 34.45
C ARG A 406 -17.06 -22.22 33.42
N ARG A 407 -17.79 -21.41 32.65
CA ARG A 407 -18.75 -21.87 31.63
C ARG A 407 -18.51 -21.12 30.34
N PRO A 408 -18.68 -21.79 29.18
CA PRO A 408 -18.55 -21.14 27.88
C PRO A 408 -19.47 -19.92 27.71
N GLN A 409 -20.69 -19.97 28.25
CA GLN A 409 -21.69 -18.89 28.17
C GLN A 409 -21.24 -17.59 28.87
N ASP A 410 -20.26 -17.68 29.76
CA ASP A 410 -19.70 -16.51 30.44
C ASP A 410 -18.78 -15.69 29.50
N LEU A 411 -18.28 -16.29 28.39
CA LEU A 411 -17.34 -15.70 27.45
C LEU A 411 -17.90 -15.55 26.04
N PHE A 412 -18.74 -16.49 25.55
CA PHE A 412 -19.07 -16.65 24.15
C PHE A 412 -20.57 -16.62 23.90
N ALA A 413 -20.94 -16.08 22.74
CA ALA A 413 -22.27 -16.16 22.16
C ALA A 413 -22.20 -16.76 20.75
N LEU A 414 -23.35 -17.23 20.25
CA LEU A 414 -23.48 -17.69 18.85
C LEU A 414 -23.11 -16.56 17.89
N GLY A 415 -22.36 -16.88 16.86
CA GLY A 415 -21.93 -15.91 15.87
C GLY A 415 -20.75 -15.04 16.28
N ASP A 416 -20.15 -15.27 17.46
CA ASP A 416 -18.89 -14.64 17.83
C ASP A 416 -17.76 -15.12 16.93
N ILE A 417 -16.94 -14.19 16.44
CA ILE A 417 -15.74 -14.46 15.67
C ILE A 417 -14.54 -14.34 16.62
N ILE A 418 -13.78 -15.40 16.74
CA ILE A 418 -12.65 -15.51 17.68
C ILE A 418 -11.39 -15.97 16.97
N HIS A 419 -10.24 -15.78 17.62
CA HIS A 419 -9.00 -16.41 17.19
C HIS A 419 -8.75 -17.68 17.97
N VAL A 420 -8.29 -18.71 17.29
CA VAL A 420 -7.89 -19.99 17.89
C VAL A 420 -6.55 -20.44 17.32
N SER A 421 -5.86 -21.32 18.04
CA SER A 421 -4.71 -22.03 17.50
C SER A 421 -4.79 -23.50 17.89
N ALA A 422 -4.17 -24.37 17.08
CA ALA A 422 -4.02 -25.77 17.43
C ALA A 422 -3.18 -25.90 18.72
N ASP A 423 -3.58 -26.83 19.57
CA ASP A 423 -2.82 -27.19 20.76
C ASP A 423 -1.85 -28.33 20.40
N PRO A 424 -0.53 -28.11 20.57
CA PRO A 424 0.46 -29.11 20.21
C PRO A 424 0.42 -30.38 21.11
N GLU A 425 -0.22 -30.31 22.30
CA GLU A 425 -0.23 -31.42 23.24
C GLU A 425 -1.31 -32.47 22.93
N ASP A 426 -2.51 -32.02 22.56
CA ASP A 426 -3.64 -32.93 22.36
C ASP A 426 -4.33 -32.77 20.98
N GLY A 427 -3.78 -31.91 20.08
CA GLY A 427 -4.31 -31.67 18.75
C GLY A 427 -5.65 -30.93 18.70
N GLY A 428 -6.19 -30.51 19.86
CA GLY A 428 -7.41 -29.72 19.94
C GLY A 428 -7.16 -28.24 19.73
N TRP A 429 -8.20 -27.41 19.94
CA TRP A 429 -8.13 -25.96 19.75
C TRP A 429 -8.09 -25.20 21.07
N THR A 430 -7.35 -24.10 21.10
CA THR A 430 -7.22 -23.21 22.25
C THR A 430 -7.59 -21.78 21.86
N LEU A 431 -8.29 -21.08 22.76
CA LEU A 431 -8.67 -19.68 22.58
C LEU A 431 -7.42 -18.79 22.52
N ARG A 432 -7.41 -17.87 21.57
CA ARG A 432 -6.45 -16.78 21.43
C ARG A 432 -7.16 -15.44 21.45
N GLN A 433 -6.46 -14.42 21.91
CA GLN A 433 -6.91 -13.03 21.78
C GLN A 433 -5.73 -12.11 21.49
N ILE A 434 -5.99 -11.05 20.73
CA ILE A 434 -5.01 -9.99 20.51
C ILE A 434 -4.87 -9.21 21.82
N PRO A 435 -3.65 -9.05 22.37
CA PRO A 435 -3.42 -8.30 23.59
C PRO A 435 -3.85 -6.82 23.45
N GLU A 436 -4.37 -6.24 24.53
CA GLU A 436 -4.57 -4.77 24.59
C GLU A 436 -3.24 -4.04 24.72
N LEU A 437 -2.26 -4.67 25.38
CA LEU A 437 -0.93 -4.07 25.46
C LEU A 437 -0.12 -4.34 24.20
N GLU A 438 0.66 -3.33 23.84
CA GLU A 438 1.45 -3.33 22.64
C GLU A 438 2.94 -3.13 22.98
N GLY A 439 3.81 -3.51 22.07
CA GLY A 439 5.25 -3.37 22.18
C GLY A 439 5.94 -3.33 20.83
N ALA A 440 7.24 -3.10 20.84
CA ALA A 440 8.06 -3.15 19.64
C ALA A 440 9.43 -3.75 19.93
N VAL A 441 10.01 -4.37 18.90
CA VAL A 441 11.39 -4.86 18.90
C VAL A 441 12.08 -4.42 17.63
N MET A 442 13.36 -4.07 17.73
CA MET A 442 14.23 -3.76 16.61
C MET A 442 15.59 -4.41 16.81
N VAL A 443 16.11 -5.04 15.77
CA VAL A 443 17.45 -5.62 15.73
C VAL A 443 18.28 -4.93 14.67
N MET A 444 19.48 -4.47 15.03
CA MET A 444 20.36 -3.73 14.14
C MET A 444 21.79 -4.27 14.21
N ASP A 445 22.47 -4.37 13.07
CA ASP A 445 23.91 -4.61 13.02
C ASP A 445 24.65 -3.33 13.47
N ALA A 446 25.30 -3.39 14.61
CA ALA A 446 26.02 -2.26 15.19
C ALA A 446 27.23 -1.81 14.37
N ARG A 447 27.71 -2.58 13.41
CA ARG A 447 28.88 -2.25 12.57
C ARG A 447 28.53 -1.33 11.39
N ASN A 448 27.31 -1.44 10.87
CA ASN A 448 26.90 -0.80 9.63
C ASN A 448 25.53 -0.14 9.66
N GLY A 449 24.77 -0.28 10.76
CA GLY A 449 23.45 0.34 10.91
C GLY A 449 22.30 -0.37 10.20
N ARG A 450 22.54 -1.50 9.55
CA ARG A 450 21.48 -2.27 8.90
C ARG A 450 20.48 -2.80 9.94
N VAL A 451 19.21 -2.46 9.76
CA VAL A 451 18.12 -3.01 10.56
C VAL A 451 17.76 -4.38 9.99
N LEU A 452 18.07 -5.42 10.75
CA LEU A 452 17.88 -6.82 10.34
C LEU A 452 16.47 -7.30 10.62
N ALA A 453 15.82 -6.75 11.66
CA ALA A 453 14.44 -7.05 12.00
C ALA A 453 13.79 -5.87 12.71
N MET A 454 12.49 -5.70 12.47
CA MET A 454 11.68 -4.68 13.13
C MET A 454 10.22 -5.13 13.20
N GLN A 455 9.71 -5.29 14.42
CA GLN A 455 8.31 -5.58 14.67
C GLN A 455 7.72 -4.44 15.51
N GLY A 456 6.77 -3.70 14.93
CA GLY A 456 6.22 -2.47 15.52
C GLY A 456 4.94 -2.66 16.35
N GLY A 457 4.44 -3.90 16.47
CA GLY A 457 3.23 -4.23 17.22
C GLY A 457 2.93 -5.72 17.16
N PHE A 458 1.83 -6.13 17.81
CA PHE A 458 1.40 -7.54 17.83
C PHE A 458 0.93 -8.01 16.43
N SER A 459 0.04 -7.26 15.79
CA SER A 459 -0.52 -7.52 14.46
C SER A 459 -0.55 -6.22 13.65
N PHE A 460 -0.03 -6.27 12.42
CA PHE A 460 -0.06 -5.12 11.50
C PHE A 460 -1.50 -4.82 11.05
N GLN A 461 -2.30 -5.86 10.78
CA GLN A 461 -3.70 -5.70 10.39
C GLN A 461 -4.58 -5.13 11.51
N HIS A 462 -4.21 -5.35 12.78
CA HIS A 462 -4.88 -4.74 13.91
C HIS A 462 -4.47 -3.27 14.11
N SER A 463 -3.18 -2.97 13.96
CA SER A 463 -2.62 -1.62 14.13
C SER A 463 -1.40 -1.43 13.25
N GLU A 464 -1.52 -0.56 12.22
CA GLU A 464 -0.41 -0.22 11.32
C GLU A 464 0.63 0.70 11.98
N PHE A 465 0.33 1.26 13.17
CA PHE A 465 1.21 2.18 13.88
C PHE A 465 2.51 1.49 14.33
N ASN A 466 3.63 1.87 13.72
CA ASN A 466 4.93 1.28 13.99
C ASN A 466 5.56 1.87 15.27
N ARG A 467 5.46 1.16 16.36
CA ARG A 467 5.94 1.63 17.67
C ARG A 467 7.46 1.66 17.78
N ALA A 468 8.19 1.04 16.87
CA ALA A 468 9.65 1.12 16.84
C ALA A 468 10.14 2.50 16.36
N THR A 469 9.43 3.12 15.42
CA THR A 469 9.85 4.36 14.76
C THR A 469 8.96 5.56 15.08
N GLN A 470 7.67 5.34 15.35
CA GLN A 470 6.68 6.40 15.51
C GLN A 470 6.27 6.68 16.96
N ALA A 471 6.36 5.68 17.87
CA ALA A 471 6.03 5.90 19.27
C ALA A 471 7.18 6.55 20.02
N THR A 472 6.91 7.66 20.69
CA THR A 472 7.82 8.24 21.68
C THR A 472 7.46 7.75 23.07
N ARG A 473 8.47 7.31 23.82
CA ARG A 473 8.35 6.82 25.19
C ARG A 473 9.55 7.24 26.01
N GLN A 474 9.35 7.35 27.31
CA GLN A 474 10.41 7.61 28.26
C GLN A 474 11.36 6.40 28.31
N PRO A 475 12.66 6.56 27.98
CA PRO A 475 13.62 5.47 28.04
C PRO A 475 13.91 5.01 29.46
N GLY A 476 13.57 5.80 30.46
CA GLY A 476 13.81 5.48 31.86
C GLY A 476 15.28 5.17 32.14
N SER A 477 15.54 4.12 32.88
CA SER A 477 16.92 3.73 33.24
C SER A 477 17.82 3.35 32.08
N SER A 478 17.28 3.10 30.89
CA SER A 478 18.11 2.86 29.71
C SER A 478 18.83 4.15 29.20
N PHE A 479 18.46 5.31 29.73
CA PHE A 479 19.19 6.57 29.49
C PHE A 479 20.45 6.72 30.33
N LYS A 480 20.57 6.04 31.48
CA LYS A 480 21.70 6.17 32.39
C LYS A 480 23.09 5.98 31.77
N PRO A 481 23.32 5.03 30.84
CA PRO A 481 24.63 4.88 30.19
C PRO A 481 25.17 6.18 29.60
N PHE A 482 24.32 7.06 29.09
CA PHE A 482 24.75 8.36 28.52
C PHE A 482 25.25 9.32 29.63
N VAL A 483 24.61 9.32 30.80
CA VAL A 483 25.07 10.08 31.99
C VAL A 483 26.43 9.58 32.44
N TYR A 484 26.60 8.25 32.54
CA TYR A 484 27.84 7.62 32.98
C TYR A 484 28.96 7.81 31.93
N ALA A 485 28.66 7.71 30.63
CA ALA A 485 29.63 7.98 29.58
C ALA A 485 30.14 9.42 29.64
N THR A 486 29.25 10.39 29.85
CA THR A 486 29.61 11.80 30.02
C THR A 486 30.52 12.00 31.24
N ALA A 487 30.21 11.34 32.35
CA ALA A 487 31.05 11.41 33.56
C ALA A 487 32.46 10.84 33.33
N LEU A 488 32.56 9.68 32.64
CA LEU A 488 33.86 9.07 32.30
C LEU A 488 34.70 10.00 31.39
N ASP A 489 34.07 10.64 30.40
CA ASP A 489 34.76 11.61 29.52
C ASP A 489 35.26 12.86 30.26
N LEU A 490 34.57 13.22 31.34
CA LEU A 490 34.94 14.34 32.21
C LEU A 490 35.88 13.97 33.37
N GLY A 491 36.51 12.78 33.33
CA GLY A 491 37.56 12.35 34.24
C GLY A 491 37.12 11.52 35.45
N PHE A 492 35.85 11.15 35.51
CA PHE A 492 35.41 10.13 36.46
C PHE A 492 35.99 8.75 36.06
N SER A 493 36.07 7.85 37.01
CA SER A 493 36.49 6.47 36.77
C SER A 493 35.43 5.51 37.28
N PRO A 494 35.41 4.25 36.84
CA PRO A 494 34.51 3.23 37.42
C PRO A 494 34.65 3.06 38.94
N ALA A 495 35.81 3.43 39.52
CA ALA A 495 36.10 3.37 40.94
C ALA A 495 35.75 4.66 41.71
N THR A 496 35.38 5.76 41.00
CA THR A 496 34.96 7.00 41.67
C THR A 496 33.82 6.73 42.64
N VAL A 497 34.00 7.12 43.89
CA VAL A 497 33.02 6.86 44.97
C VAL A 497 31.88 7.89 44.89
N VAL A 498 30.65 7.42 44.82
CA VAL A 498 29.44 8.23 44.78
C VAL A 498 28.49 7.81 45.88
N ALA A 499 27.82 8.77 46.52
CA ALA A 499 26.87 8.49 47.58
C ALA A 499 25.52 7.99 47.04
N ASP A 500 25.12 6.79 47.42
CA ASP A 500 23.76 6.26 47.24
C ASP A 500 22.94 6.50 48.53
N LEU A 501 22.65 7.77 48.78
CA LEU A 501 21.93 8.25 49.98
C LEU A 501 20.79 9.18 49.56
N PRO A 502 19.75 9.38 50.38
CA PRO A 502 18.67 10.32 50.09
C PRO A 502 19.16 11.69 49.66
N VAL A 503 18.49 12.27 48.66
CA VAL A 503 18.76 13.61 48.18
C VAL A 503 17.45 14.38 48.01
N VAL A 504 17.48 15.66 48.32
CA VAL A 504 16.37 16.61 48.12
C VAL A 504 16.90 17.72 47.24
N ILE A 505 16.24 17.95 46.13
CA ILE A 505 16.65 18.90 45.11
C ILE A 505 15.61 20.00 45.04
N ASP A 506 16.02 21.23 45.21
CA ASP A 506 15.18 22.38 44.95
C ASP A 506 15.12 22.61 43.42
N THR A 507 13.93 22.52 42.89
CA THR A 507 13.68 22.72 41.45
C THR A 507 13.25 24.16 41.12
N GLY A 508 13.22 25.06 42.10
CA GLY A 508 12.73 26.43 41.93
C GLY A 508 11.20 26.55 41.74
N THR A 509 10.46 25.42 41.78
CA THR A 509 9.00 25.39 41.56
C THR A 509 8.20 25.40 42.85
N GLY A 510 8.87 25.57 44.01
CA GLY A 510 8.27 25.54 45.34
C GLY A 510 7.97 24.13 45.88
N LYS A 511 8.16 23.08 45.10
CA LYS A 511 8.06 21.68 45.53
C LYS A 511 9.39 20.98 45.31
N PRO A 512 10.15 20.61 46.37
CA PRO A 512 11.44 19.94 46.21
C PRO A 512 11.24 18.54 45.62
N TRP A 513 12.08 18.20 44.63
CA TRP A 513 12.10 16.87 44.04
C TRP A 513 12.90 15.90 44.93
N ARG A 514 12.31 14.73 45.19
CA ARG A 514 12.88 13.69 46.07
C ARG A 514 12.93 12.36 45.31
N PRO A 515 13.93 12.14 44.42
CA PRO A 515 14.09 10.87 43.73
C PRO A 515 14.31 9.73 44.74
N LYS A 516 13.91 8.52 44.34
CA LYS A 516 14.08 7.30 45.14
C LYS A 516 14.67 6.20 44.26
N ASN A 517 15.43 5.29 44.91
CA ASN A 517 15.80 4.04 44.25
C ASN A 517 14.58 3.13 44.14
N ALA A 518 14.45 2.39 43.04
CA ALA A 518 13.33 1.45 42.85
C ALA A 518 13.28 0.36 43.91
N SER A 519 14.45 -0.05 44.44
CA SER A 519 14.58 -1.03 45.50
C SER A 519 14.21 -0.51 46.91
N GLY A 520 14.01 0.81 47.06
CA GLY A 520 13.71 1.44 48.36
C GLY A 520 14.85 1.51 49.35
N ASN A 521 16.00 0.88 49.09
CA ASN A 521 17.17 0.84 49.99
C ASN A 521 18.31 1.77 49.49
N PHE A 522 19.34 1.91 50.33
CA PHE A 522 20.53 2.72 50.09
C PHE A 522 21.80 1.88 50.32
N LEU A 523 22.84 2.11 49.52
CA LEU A 523 24.11 1.38 49.61
C LEU A 523 25.23 2.18 50.29
N GLY A 524 24.97 3.45 50.67
CA GLY A 524 25.97 4.33 51.22
C GLY A 524 26.96 4.83 50.17
N PHE A 525 28.24 4.91 50.49
CA PHE A 525 29.30 5.33 49.61
C PHE A 525 29.88 4.14 48.86
N VAL A 526 29.63 4.03 47.55
CA VAL A 526 30.06 2.91 46.71
C VAL A 526 30.65 3.39 45.39
N PRO A 527 31.48 2.55 44.73
CA PRO A 527 32.03 2.90 43.42
C PRO A 527 30.95 3.16 42.35
N MET A 528 31.22 4.10 41.45
CA MET A 528 30.31 4.51 40.35
C MET A 528 29.78 3.33 39.53
N ARG A 529 30.62 2.31 39.23
CA ARG A 529 30.20 1.10 38.49
C ARG A 529 29.03 0.37 39.16
N VAL A 530 28.94 0.35 40.50
CA VAL A 530 27.84 -0.26 41.22
C VAL A 530 26.52 0.47 40.95
N GLY A 531 26.59 1.79 40.71
CA GLY A 531 25.45 2.62 40.37
C GLY A 531 24.81 2.22 39.05
N ILE A 532 25.59 1.93 38.03
CA ILE A 532 25.05 1.49 36.72
C ILE A 532 24.66 0.01 36.78
N GLU A 533 25.47 -0.86 37.36
CA GLU A 533 25.18 -2.29 37.52
C GLU A 533 23.83 -2.54 38.20
N LYS A 534 23.54 -1.78 39.28
CA LYS A 534 22.31 -1.90 40.08
C LYS A 534 21.25 -0.86 39.73
N SER A 535 21.47 -0.10 38.66
CA SER A 535 20.55 0.96 38.17
C SER A 535 20.11 1.94 39.27
N ARG A 536 21.07 2.46 40.06
CA ARG A 536 20.79 3.32 41.24
C ARG A 536 20.42 4.74 40.81
N ASN A 537 19.18 5.17 41.10
CA ASN A 537 18.69 6.49 40.73
C ASN A 537 19.44 7.62 41.43
N LEU A 538 19.66 7.47 42.75
CA LEU A 538 20.29 8.52 43.57
C LEU A 538 21.73 8.80 43.17
N MET A 539 22.49 7.75 42.84
CA MET A 539 23.85 7.89 42.33
C MET A 539 23.86 8.59 40.96
N THR A 540 22.95 8.19 40.06
CA THR A 540 22.84 8.81 38.72
C THR A 540 22.51 10.29 38.81
N VAL A 541 21.60 10.69 39.69
CA VAL A 541 21.24 12.10 39.89
C VAL A 541 22.42 12.90 40.46
N ARG A 542 23.20 12.35 41.41
CA ARG A 542 24.40 13.03 41.92
C ARG A 542 25.48 13.18 40.87
N ILE A 543 25.75 12.11 40.10
CA ILE A 543 26.68 12.19 38.97
C ILE A 543 26.22 13.30 37.99
N ALA A 544 24.92 13.35 37.69
CA ALA A 544 24.38 14.38 36.77
C ALA A 544 24.50 15.81 37.34
N GLN A 545 24.41 15.98 38.67
CA GLN A 545 24.65 17.28 39.31
C GLN A 545 26.14 17.69 39.23
N ASP A 546 27.05 16.74 39.45
CA ASP A 546 28.49 16.99 39.44
C ASP A 546 29.02 17.26 38.02
N VAL A 547 28.47 16.52 37.04
CA VAL A 547 28.85 16.62 35.61
C VAL A 547 28.21 17.84 34.91
N GLY A 548 26.99 18.18 35.34
CA GLY A 548 26.17 19.22 34.74
C GLY A 548 25.27 18.67 33.59
N MET A 549 24.00 19.05 33.65
CA MET A 549 23.00 18.56 32.69
C MET A 549 23.25 19.06 31.27
N GLU A 550 23.86 20.21 31.07
CA GLU A 550 24.24 20.73 29.74
C GLU A 550 25.26 19.83 29.04
N ALA A 551 26.21 19.26 29.79
CA ALA A 551 27.18 18.31 29.23
C ALA A 551 26.50 17.01 28.83
N ILE A 552 25.59 16.50 29.68
CA ILE A 552 24.81 15.29 29.41
C ILE A 552 23.89 15.52 28.20
N ALA A 553 23.24 16.68 28.07
CA ALA A 553 22.40 17.02 26.94
C ALA A 553 23.18 16.96 25.61
N ARG A 554 24.34 17.63 25.56
CA ARG A 554 25.23 17.56 24.38
C ARG A 554 25.68 16.14 24.04
N TYR A 555 25.88 15.29 25.06
CA TYR A 555 26.21 13.88 24.82
C TYR A 555 25.01 13.14 24.23
N ALA A 556 23.81 13.28 24.78
CA ALA A 556 22.60 12.66 24.29
C ALA A 556 22.26 13.07 22.85
N GLU A 557 22.51 14.35 22.49
CA GLU A 557 22.36 14.87 21.14
C GLU A 557 23.39 14.27 20.18
N ARG A 558 24.66 14.15 20.60
CA ARG A 558 25.72 13.51 19.80
C ARG A 558 25.41 12.02 19.52
N PHE A 559 24.79 11.32 20.48
CA PHE A 559 24.29 9.95 20.32
C PHE A 559 22.97 9.89 19.53
N GLY A 560 22.34 11.03 19.22
CA GLY A 560 21.08 11.09 18.48
C GLY A 560 19.85 10.63 19.27
N VAL A 561 19.95 10.54 20.62
CA VAL A 561 18.81 10.17 21.48
C VAL A 561 17.76 11.28 21.47
N TYR A 562 18.21 12.52 21.54
CA TYR A 562 17.38 13.73 21.44
C TYR A 562 17.98 14.68 20.41
N GLU A 563 17.18 15.57 19.85
CA GLU A 563 17.61 16.65 18.95
C GLU A 563 17.90 17.94 19.74
N ASP A 564 17.10 18.20 20.78
CA ASP A 564 17.23 19.32 21.73
C ASP A 564 16.77 18.84 23.10
N MET A 565 17.72 18.55 23.96
CA MET A 565 17.44 18.01 25.30
C MET A 565 17.43 19.12 26.35
N PRO A 566 16.27 19.39 27.00
CA PRO A 566 16.23 20.32 28.13
C PRO A 566 17.13 19.84 29.29
N PRO A 567 17.96 20.74 29.87
CA PRO A 567 18.93 20.36 30.90
C PRO A 567 18.29 20.18 32.29
N HIS A 568 17.17 19.45 32.37
CA HIS A 568 16.50 19.14 33.62
C HIS A 568 17.05 17.85 34.24
N LEU A 569 17.29 17.85 35.54
CA LEU A 569 17.83 16.68 36.26
C LEU A 569 17.00 15.40 36.16
N SER A 570 15.68 15.52 35.94
CA SER A 570 14.81 14.37 35.69
C SER A 570 15.17 13.59 34.43
N TYR A 571 15.73 14.26 33.42
CA TYR A 571 16.19 13.63 32.17
C TYR A 571 17.37 12.68 32.40
N ALA A 572 18.18 12.89 33.46
CA ALA A 572 19.22 11.93 33.83
C ALA A 572 18.66 10.53 34.17
N LEU A 573 17.40 10.46 34.58
CA LEU A 573 16.68 9.23 34.81
C LEU A 573 15.79 8.78 33.63
N GLY A 574 15.93 9.43 32.47
CA GLY A 574 15.21 9.12 31.25
C GLY A 574 13.75 9.57 31.26
N ALA A 575 13.44 10.75 31.83
CA ALA A 575 12.08 11.30 31.85
C ALA A 575 11.66 11.92 30.50
N GLY A 576 12.60 12.25 29.63
CA GLY A 576 12.31 12.73 28.27
C GLY A 576 11.87 11.60 27.35
N GLU A 577 11.02 11.91 26.38
CA GLU A 577 10.53 10.91 25.43
C GLU A 577 11.43 10.81 24.19
N THR A 578 11.65 9.60 23.69
CA THR A 578 12.37 9.30 22.46
C THR A 578 11.83 8.01 21.84
N THR A 579 12.29 7.65 20.63
CA THR A 579 11.86 6.44 19.95
C THR A 579 12.79 5.26 20.22
N LEU A 580 12.27 4.03 20.06
CA LEU A 580 13.10 2.82 20.10
C LEU A 580 14.20 2.86 19.03
N TRP A 581 13.88 3.35 17.83
CA TRP A 581 14.83 3.57 16.73
C TRP A 581 16.06 4.35 17.16
N LYS A 582 15.87 5.52 17.79
CA LYS A 582 16.97 6.37 18.29
C LYS A 582 17.77 5.69 19.40
N MET A 583 17.08 4.98 20.30
CA MET A 583 17.74 4.26 21.41
C MET A 583 18.60 3.10 20.90
N VAL A 584 18.10 2.29 19.95
CA VAL A 584 18.89 1.18 19.37
C VAL A 584 20.11 1.71 18.63
N ALA A 585 19.98 2.81 17.88
CA ALA A 585 21.11 3.47 17.24
C ALA A 585 22.17 3.91 18.24
N ALA A 586 21.74 4.57 19.32
CA ALA A 586 22.63 5.06 20.37
C ALA A 586 23.36 3.93 21.10
N TYR A 587 22.65 2.84 21.40
CA TYR A 587 23.29 1.64 21.99
C TYR A 587 24.23 0.93 20.99
N GLY A 588 23.92 0.96 19.69
CA GLY A 588 24.81 0.47 18.65
C GLY A 588 26.16 1.17 18.65
N MET A 589 26.18 2.47 18.97
CA MET A 589 27.43 3.25 19.10
C MET A 589 28.28 2.81 20.29
N PHE A 590 27.67 2.38 21.41
CA PHE A 590 28.44 1.74 22.49
C PHE A 590 29.01 0.38 22.05
N ALA A 591 28.23 -0.40 21.32
CA ALA A 591 28.64 -1.74 20.89
C ALA A 591 29.77 -1.72 19.85
N ASN A 592 29.87 -0.68 19.00
CA ASN A 592 30.86 -0.55 17.93
C ASN A 592 32.11 0.25 18.29
N GLY A 593 32.29 0.61 19.59
CA GLY A 593 33.43 1.37 20.06
C GLY A 593 33.32 2.88 19.89
N GLY A 594 32.12 3.41 19.77
CA GLY A 594 31.83 4.84 19.74
C GLY A 594 31.71 5.45 18.34
N LEU A 595 31.68 4.63 17.31
CA LEU A 595 31.49 5.12 15.93
C LEU A 595 30.02 5.48 15.70
N ARG A 596 29.78 6.66 15.16
CA ARG A 596 28.42 7.11 14.79
C ARG A 596 27.88 6.27 13.66
N ILE A 597 26.69 5.72 13.84
CA ILE A 597 25.95 4.97 12.83
C ILE A 597 24.53 5.52 12.70
N GLU A 598 24.00 5.43 11.50
CA GLU A 598 22.62 5.76 11.18
C GLU A 598 21.88 4.47 10.81
N PRO A 599 20.80 4.14 11.53
CA PRO A 599 20.01 2.96 11.17
C PRO A 599 19.38 3.12 9.79
N THR A 600 19.35 2.03 9.04
CA THR A 600 18.70 1.99 7.72
C THR A 600 17.90 0.71 7.55
N VAL A 601 16.75 0.82 6.90
CA VAL A 601 15.93 -0.30 6.42
C VAL A 601 16.16 -0.57 4.93
N VAL A 602 16.91 0.32 4.25
CA VAL A 602 17.19 0.25 2.81
C VAL A 602 18.69 0.13 2.58
N ASP A 603 19.07 -0.93 1.89
CA ASP A 603 20.46 -1.17 1.50
C ASP A 603 20.81 -0.46 0.19
N ARG A 604 19.94 -0.58 -0.82
CA ARG A 604 20.15 -0.01 -2.15
C ARG A 604 18.82 0.30 -2.84
N VAL A 605 18.81 1.37 -3.63
CA VAL A 605 17.72 1.72 -4.54
C VAL A 605 18.29 1.90 -5.94
N GLN A 606 17.66 1.24 -6.90
CA GLN A 606 17.94 1.41 -8.33
C GLN A 606 16.70 2.01 -9.01
N ASP A 607 16.94 2.85 -10.02
CA ASP A 607 15.87 3.39 -10.86
C ASP A 607 15.38 2.32 -11.87
N ARG A 608 14.37 2.68 -12.68
CA ARG A 608 13.79 1.79 -13.70
C ARG A 608 14.79 1.32 -14.78
N TRP A 609 15.93 1.99 -14.90
CA TRP A 609 17.01 1.61 -15.83
C TRP A 609 18.14 0.81 -15.15
N GLY A 610 17.95 0.43 -13.89
CA GLY A 610 18.94 -0.33 -13.11
C GLY A 610 20.10 0.49 -12.57
N ARG A 611 20.10 1.84 -12.71
CA ARG A 611 21.15 2.71 -12.16
C ARG A 611 20.93 2.87 -10.67
N THR A 612 21.98 2.70 -9.86
CA THR A 612 21.91 2.93 -8.42
C THR A 612 21.76 4.40 -8.11
N VAL A 613 20.61 4.78 -7.52
CA VAL A 613 20.29 6.14 -7.09
C VAL A 613 20.50 6.34 -5.59
N TYR A 614 20.55 5.26 -4.83
CA TYR A 614 20.90 5.26 -3.41
C TYR A 614 21.63 3.97 -3.04
N ALA A 615 22.68 4.07 -2.24
CA ALA A 615 23.33 2.97 -1.54
C ALA A 615 23.68 3.45 -0.12
N HIS A 616 23.37 2.61 0.87
CA HIS A 616 23.71 2.91 2.26
C HIS A 616 25.23 2.84 2.48
N ASP A 617 25.83 1.71 2.10
CA ASP A 617 27.28 1.56 2.16
C ASP A 617 27.93 2.09 0.86
N LYS A 618 28.66 3.18 1.00
CA LYS A 618 29.38 3.85 -0.11
C LYS A 618 30.88 3.52 -0.11
N ARG A 619 31.33 2.65 0.79
CA ARG A 619 32.75 2.26 0.84
C ARG A 619 33.09 1.46 -0.42
N ASP A 620 34.16 1.90 -1.09
CA ASP A 620 34.69 1.17 -2.25
C ASP A 620 35.56 0.01 -1.74
N CYS A 621 34.92 -1.14 -1.58
CA CYS A 621 35.59 -2.32 -1.08
C CYS A 621 35.87 -3.32 -2.20
N ARG A 622 37.14 -3.38 -2.64
CA ARG A 622 37.65 -4.43 -3.55
C ARG A 622 38.23 -5.57 -2.73
N GLY A 623 37.44 -6.64 -2.58
CA GLY A 623 37.89 -7.87 -1.90
C GLY A 623 37.61 -7.92 -0.41
N CYS A 624 36.61 -7.20 0.10
CA CYS A 624 36.05 -7.45 1.43
C CYS A 624 35.40 -8.84 1.42
N ALA A 625 35.85 -9.73 2.31
CA ALA A 625 35.05 -10.89 2.68
C ALA A 625 33.73 -10.40 3.30
N GLU A 626 32.63 -11.09 2.97
CA GLU A 626 31.28 -10.80 3.48
C GLU A 626 31.20 -10.81 5.00
#